data_0b999a7001491e3fa103505ba076bb3b
#
_entry.id   0b999a7001491e3fa103505ba076bb3b
#
_cell.length_a   1.000
_cell.length_b   1.000
_cell.length_c   1.000
_cell.angle_alpha   90.00
_cell.angle_beta   90.00
_cell.angle_gamma   90.00
#
_symmetry.space_group_name_H-M   'P 1'
#
loop_
_entity.id
_entity.type
_entity.pdbx_description
1 polymer ?
#
loop_
_entity_poly.entity_id
_entity_poly.type
_entity_poly.pdbx_seq_one_letter_code
_entity_poly.pdbx_strand_id
1 'polypeptide(L)'
;MTILGPAVQDTVQPQRQFAAFSLSNRLAAAMAERNLYYGWVVAGATFLVMLATAGAMGAPGVIIQPLEKEFGWSTAQISVALAVRLALFGLIAPFAAAFINRFGVRPVVVSAVAMIVAGVLASMAMTQVWELVALWGIIVGIGTGMVALVLGATIATRWFVQRRGLVVGMLTASSATGQLIFLPLIAKLTQDHGWRSALVFVVAMLLVALFVALMVLRDRPADVGLAPFGERAIQPAPKQDLRLTAMMASPLRALYAARASRTFWVLFATFYVCGLSTNGLIQTHWVSLCGDYGIAPVAAAGALAVIGAFDFVGTILSGWLSDRYDNRWLLFMYYGLRGLSLIALPFTDFSVVGLSAFAVFYGLDWVATVPPTVRLTAERFGAERANLTFGWIFTAHQLGAATAAFGAGFSRSDFATYLPALYVAGVACVIAAGLVLTIGRHPKEALAPA
;
A
#
# COMPACT_ATOMS: atom_id res chain seq x y z
N MET A 1 2.78 44.39 38.41
CA MET A 1 1.84 43.94 39.46
C MET A 1 1.36 42.56 39.10
N THR A 2 1.87 41.62 39.84
CA THR A 2 1.82 40.15 39.64
C THR A 2 0.47 39.61 40.10
N ILE A 3 -0.19 38.76 39.32
CA ILE A 3 -1.16 37.83 39.90
C ILE A 3 -0.91 36.45 39.27
N LEU A 4 -0.12 35.66 39.97
CA LEU A 4 -0.09 34.19 39.89
C LEU A 4 -1.24 33.66 40.72
N GLY A 5 -2.19 32.95 40.13
CA GLY A 5 -3.15 32.09 40.80
C GLY A 5 -2.59 30.69 40.97
N PRO A 6 -2.80 30.02 42.11
CA PRO A 6 -2.17 28.75 42.42
C PRO A 6 -2.98 27.55 41.96
N ALA A 7 -2.24 26.41 41.85
CA ALA A 7 -2.70 25.03 41.92
C ALA A 7 -3.43 24.41 40.72
N VAL A 8 -2.65 23.90 39.74
CA VAL A 8 -2.95 22.65 39.07
C VAL A 8 -1.68 21.78 39.11
N GLN A 9 -1.35 21.37 40.27
CA GLN A 9 -0.24 20.45 40.54
C GLN A 9 -0.73 19.28 41.39
N ASP A 10 -1.62 18.44 41.09
CA ASP A 10 -1.79 17.23 41.94
C ASP A 10 -2.80 16.18 41.43
N THR A 11 -2.90 15.90 40.11
CA THR A 11 -3.69 14.69 39.72
C THR A 11 -3.09 13.85 38.57
N VAL A 12 -1.78 13.94 38.28
CA VAL A 12 -1.15 13.16 37.21
C VAL A 12 0.07 12.37 37.74
N GLN A 13 -0.09 11.61 38.80
CA GLN A 13 1.06 10.87 39.36
C GLN A 13 1.07 9.33 39.35
N PRO A 14 0.06 8.51 39.03
CA PRO A 14 0.31 7.06 38.99
C PRO A 14 0.82 6.54 37.66
N GLN A 15 0.66 7.25 36.54
CA GLN A 15 1.12 6.73 35.23
C GLN A 15 2.59 7.05 34.89
N ARG A 16 3.23 8.01 35.56
CA ARG A 16 4.63 8.37 35.28
C ARG A 16 5.66 7.33 35.74
N GLN A 17 5.39 6.53 36.76
CA GLN A 17 6.40 5.61 37.32
C GLN A 17 6.63 4.34 36.49
N PHE A 18 5.62 3.80 35.78
CA PHE A 18 5.81 2.64 34.89
C PHE A 18 6.33 3.03 33.50
N ALA A 19 6.17 4.26 33.08
CA ALA A 19 6.61 4.76 31.77
C ALA A 19 8.13 5.07 31.71
N ALA A 20 8.79 5.29 32.84
CA ALA A 20 10.20 5.71 32.90
C ALA A 20 11.21 4.64 32.42
N PHE A 21 10.83 3.36 32.38
CA PHE A 21 11.73 2.26 32.05
C PHE A 21 11.72 1.82 30.57
N SER A 22 10.87 2.39 29.70
CA SER A 22 10.87 1.99 28.30
C SER A 22 11.94 2.73 27.50
N LEU A 23 12.61 2.01 26.58
CA LEU A 23 13.63 2.56 25.67
C LEU A 23 13.12 3.80 24.91
N SER A 24 11.87 3.77 24.48
CA SER A 24 11.22 4.89 23.76
C SER A 24 11.09 6.15 24.61
N ASN A 25 10.82 6.03 25.91
CA ASN A 25 10.72 7.19 26.80
C ASN A 25 12.09 7.80 27.08
N ARG A 26 13.11 6.95 27.27
CA ARG A 26 14.50 7.41 27.40
C ARG A 26 14.97 8.11 26.13
N LEU A 27 14.66 7.55 24.97
CA LEU A 27 15.01 8.14 23.68
C LEU A 27 14.26 9.45 23.44
N ALA A 28 12.97 9.51 23.77
CA ALA A 28 12.18 10.74 23.66
C ALA A 28 12.72 11.86 24.55
N ALA A 29 13.12 11.54 25.79
CA ALA A 29 13.73 12.49 26.71
C ALA A 29 15.08 13.00 26.18
N ALA A 30 15.99 12.10 25.77
CA ALA A 30 17.28 12.45 25.22
C ALA A 30 17.18 13.30 23.92
N MET A 31 16.16 13.05 23.10
CA MET A 31 15.88 13.85 21.91
C MET A 31 15.32 15.23 22.26
N ALA A 32 14.46 15.31 23.28
CA ALA A 32 13.91 16.61 23.75
C ALA A 32 15.02 17.53 24.27
N GLU A 33 16.04 17.01 24.97
CA GLU A 33 17.23 17.76 25.40
C GLU A 33 18.01 18.35 24.20
N ARG A 34 17.92 17.71 23.02
CA ARG A 34 18.55 18.17 21.77
C ARG A 34 17.61 18.97 20.85
N ASN A 35 16.43 19.38 21.33
CA ASN A 35 15.38 20.02 20.54
C ASN A 35 14.92 19.20 19.32
N LEU A 36 15.02 17.86 19.38
CA LEU A 36 14.56 16.96 18.35
C LEU A 36 13.22 16.34 18.73
N TYR A 37 12.28 16.35 17.78
CA TYR A 37 10.94 15.80 18.02
C TYR A 37 10.92 14.28 17.79
N TYR A 38 10.50 13.52 18.80
CA TYR A 38 10.44 12.05 18.75
C TYR A 38 9.55 11.49 17.66
N GLY A 39 8.53 12.24 17.19
CA GLY A 39 7.67 11.84 16.08
C GLY A 39 8.43 11.52 14.78
N TRP A 40 9.62 12.11 14.56
CA TRP A 40 10.46 11.76 13.41
C TRP A 40 11.04 10.35 13.51
N VAL A 41 11.34 9.88 14.71
CA VAL A 41 11.78 8.50 14.96
C VAL A 41 10.64 7.53 14.70
N VAL A 42 9.42 7.87 15.15
CA VAL A 42 8.22 7.08 14.86
C VAL A 42 7.93 7.04 13.36
N ALA A 43 8.04 8.17 12.67
CA ALA A 43 7.89 8.23 11.20
C ALA A 43 8.97 7.39 10.49
N GLY A 44 10.23 7.46 10.91
CA GLY A 44 11.33 6.65 10.37
C GLY A 44 11.14 5.15 10.59
N ALA A 45 10.68 4.75 11.79
CA ALA A 45 10.35 3.35 12.07
C ALA A 45 9.17 2.86 11.21
N THR A 46 8.15 3.70 11.02
CA THR A 46 7.00 3.39 10.14
C THR A 46 7.45 3.27 8.69
N PHE A 47 8.32 4.17 8.22
CA PHE A 47 8.93 4.10 6.90
C PHE A 47 9.65 2.77 6.68
N LEU A 48 10.47 2.35 7.65
CA LEU A 48 11.19 1.08 7.59
C LEU A 48 10.24 -0.13 7.54
N VAL A 49 9.15 -0.12 8.33
CA VAL A 49 8.12 -1.17 8.29
C VAL A 49 7.46 -1.24 6.91
N MET A 50 7.03 -0.11 6.37
CA MET A 50 6.39 -0.04 5.06
C MET A 50 7.36 -0.44 3.93
N LEU A 51 8.62 -0.02 4.03
CA LEU A 51 9.69 -0.38 3.10
C LEU A 51 9.93 -1.90 3.09
N ALA A 52 10.12 -2.52 4.25
CA ALA A 52 10.35 -3.96 4.38
C ALA A 52 9.13 -4.77 3.88
N THR A 53 7.93 -4.30 4.19
CA THR A 53 6.67 -4.91 3.72
C THR A 53 6.53 -4.82 2.20
N ALA A 54 6.96 -3.71 1.58
CA ALA A 54 6.98 -3.56 0.12
C ALA A 54 7.90 -4.59 -0.56
N GLY A 55 9.04 -4.93 0.05
CA GLY A 55 9.91 -6.03 -0.40
C GLY A 55 9.20 -7.38 -0.40
N ALA A 56 8.48 -7.70 0.69
CA ALA A 56 7.67 -8.92 0.76
C ALA A 56 6.52 -8.93 -0.27
N MET A 57 5.94 -7.76 -0.58
CA MET A 57 4.89 -7.66 -1.59
C MET A 57 5.41 -7.86 -3.01
N GLY A 58 6.63 -7.42 -3.30
CA GLY A 58 7.25 -7.54 -4.64
C GLY A 58 7.87 -8.91 -4.91
N ALA A 59 8.35 -9.61 -3.88
CA ALA A 59 9.06 -10.88 -4.00
C ALA A 59 8.34 -11.94 -4.87
N PRO A 60 7.01 -12.15 -4.77
CA PRO A 60 6.32 -13.16 -5.57
C PRO A 60 6.50 -13.02 -7.07
N GLY A 61 6.52 -11.80 -7.61
CA GLY A 61 6.74 -11.59 -9.05
C GLY A 61 8.08 -12.13 -9.57
N VAL A 62 9.07 -12.21 -8.69
CA VAL A 62 10.42 -12.73 -9.03
C VAL A 62 10.49 -14.25 -8.87
N ILE A 63 9.75 -14.84 -7.93
CA ILE A 63 9.87 -16.28 -7.61
C ILE A 63 8.91 -17.19 -8.38
N ILE A 64 7.99 -16.66 -9.22
CA ILE A 64 7.07 -17.48 -10.03
C ILE A 64 7.84 -18.53 -10.83
N GLN A 65 8.78 -18.13 -11.69
CA GLN A 65 9.55 -19.04 -12.53
C GLN A 65 10.41 -20.07 -11.73
N PRO A 66 11.09 -19.69 -10.63
CA PRO A 66 11.74 -20.64 -9.74
C PRO A 66 10.81 -21.71 -9.18
N LEU A 67 9.58 -21.33 -8.76
CA LEU A 67 8.59 -22.28 -8.23
C LEU A 67 8.07 -23.23 -9.33
N GLU A 68 7.83 -22.72 -10.54
CA GLU A 68 7.48 -23.55 -11.71
C GLU A 68 8.55 -24.61 -11.98
N LYS A 69 9.83 -24.22 -11.96
CA LYS A 69 10.95 -25.09 -12.23
C LYS A 69 11.16 -26.16 -11.15
N GLU A 70 10.99 -25.79 -9.86
CA GLU A 70 11.27 -26.70 -8.74
C GLU A 70 10.12 -27.67 -8.48
N PHE A 71 8.87 -27.19 -8.52
CA PHE A 71 7.70 -27.97 -8.13
C PHE A 71 6.86 -28.46 -9.30
N GLY A 72 7.12 -28.00 -10.53
CA GLY A 72 6.29 -28.31 -11.70
C GLY A 72 4.90 -27.67 -11.66
N TRP A 73 4.68 -26.67 -10.80
CA TRP A 73 3.40 -25.99 -10.71
C TRP A 73 3.19 -25.07 -11.91
N SER A 74 1.94 -24.97 -12.38
CA SER A 74 1.62 -24.01 -13.45
C SER A 74 1.60 -22.57 -12.91
N THR A 75 1.84 -21.60 -13.81
CA THR A 75 1.69 -20.17 -13.48
C THR A 75 0.31 -19.87 -12.89
N ALA A 76 -0.75 -20.52 -13.41
CA ALA A 76 -2.11 -20.36 -12.88
C ALA A 76 -2.22 -20.81 -11.42
N GLN A 77 -1.66 -21.95 -11.06
CA GLN A 77 -1.69 -22.48 -9.69
C GLN A 77 -0.98 -21.54 -8.71
N ILE A 78 0.18 -21.03 -9.07
CA ILE A 78 0.92 -20.04 -8.26
C ILE A 78 0.10 -18.74 -8.14
N SER A 79 -0.49 -18.30 -9.24
CA SER A 79 -1.27 -17.05 -9.32
C SER A 79 -2.53 -17.06 -8.46
N VAL A 80 -3.11 -18.22 -8.12
CA VAL A 80 -4.18 -18.32 -7.12
C VAL A 80 -3.74 -17.74 -5.78
N ALA A 81 -2.56 -18.11 -5.30
CA ALA A 81 -2.05 -17.59 -4.03
C ALA A 81 -1.85 -16.06 -4.06
N LEU A 82 -1.34 -15.54 -5.18
CA LEU A 82 -1.11 -14.11 -5.37
C LEU A 82 -2.44 -13.35 -5.47
N ALA A 83 -3.44 -13.91 -6.14
CA ALA A 83 -4.78 -13.34 -6.22
C ALA A 83 -5.46 -13.29 -4.83
N VAL A 84 -5.42 -14.39 -4.05
CA VAL A 84 -5.95 -14.42 -2.69
C VAL A 84 -5.25 -13.38 -1.82
N ARG A 85 -3.92 -13.25 -1.91
CA ARG A 85 -3.15 -12.25 -1.18
C ARG A 85 -3.62 -10.83 -1.48
N LEU A 86 -3.73 -10.48 -2.76
CA LEU A 86 -4.16 -9.15 -3.20
C LEU A 86 -5.60 -8.85 -2.79
N ALA A 87 -6.51 -9.82 -2.91
CA ALA A 87 -7.89 -9.69 -2.46
C ALA A 87 -7.97 -9.42 -0.95
N LEU A 88 -7.25 -10.19 -0.13
CA LEU A 88 -7.23 -10.00 1.32
C LEU A 88 -6.54 -8.70 1.73
N PHE A 89 -5.45 -8.32 1.05
CA PHE A 89 -4.81 -7.02 1.23
C PHE A 89 -5.83 -5.88 1.07
N GLY A 90 -6.67 -5.92 0.04
CA GLY A 90 -7.70 -4.92 -0.20
C GLY A 90 -8.86 -4.98 0.79
N LEU A 91 -9.37 -6.19 1.08
CA LEU A 91 -10.53 -6.38 1.95
C LEU A 91 -10.23 -6.01 3.42
N ILE A 92 -9.00 -6.21 3.88
CA ILE A 92 -8.57 -5.88 5.25
C ILE A 92 -8.31 -4.39 5.42
N ALA A 93 -7.90 -3.66 4.37
CA ALA A 93 -7.51 -2.27 4.45
C ALA A 93 -8.56 -1.32 5.10
N PRO A 94 -9.87 -1.37 4.78
CA PRO A 94 -10.88 -0.55 5.45
C PRO A 94 -10.99 -0.82 6.96
N PHE A 95 -10.67 -2.03 7.40
CA PHE A 95 -10.75 -2.45 8.80
C PHE A 95 -9.43 -2.18 9.56
N ALA A 96 -8.31 -2.01 8.88
CA ALA A 96 -7.00 -1.77 9.50
C ALA A 96 -7.03 -0.53 10.42
N ALA A 97 -7.67 0.56 9.98
CA ALA A 97 -7.87 1.76 10.82
C ALA A 97 -8.62 1.44 12.12
N ALA A 98 -9.63 0.59 12.03
CA ALA A 98 -10.43 0.16 13.16
C ALA A 98 -9.59 -0.64 14.17
N PHE A 99 -8.78 -1.58 13.69
CA PHE A 99 -7.84 -2.33 14.53
C PHE A 99 -6.81 -1.41 15.21
N ILE A 100 -6.22 -0.49 14.45
CA ILE A 100 -5.25 0.48 14.98
C ILE A 100 -5.90 1.39 16.04
N ASN A 101 -7.13 1.81 15.83
CA ASN A 101 -7.84 2.65 16.80
C ASN A 101 -8.14 1.92 18.11
N ARG A 102 -8.48 0.63 18.04
CA ARG A 102 -8.81 -0.17 19.22
C ARG A 102 -7.59 -0.70 19.97
N PHE A 103 -6.66 -1.30 19.24
CA PHE A 103 -5.54 -2.03 19.83
C PHE A 103 -4.26 -1.20 19.90
N GLY A 104 -4.24 -0.05 19.20
CA GLY A 104 -3.05 0.79 19.07
C GLY A 104 -2.20 0.43 17.85
N VAL A 105 -1.34 1.37 17.46
CA VAL A 105 -0.43 1.22 16.29
C VAL A 105 0.56 0.08 16.52
N ARG A 106 1.24 0.09 17.67
CA ARG A 106 2.32 -0.85 17.97
C ARG A 106 1.87 -2.32 17.95
N PRO A 107 0.83 -2.75 18.69
CA PRO A 107 0.37 -4.14 18.67
C PRO A 107 -0.06 -4.59 17.27
N VAL A 108 -0.78 -3.74 16.53
CA VAL A 108 -1.27 -4.06 15.18
C VAL A 108 -0.10 -4.23 14.21
N VAL A 109 0.86 -3.31 14.21
CA VAL A 109 2.05 -3.40 13.33
C VAL A 109 2.90 -4.62 13.67
N VAL A 110 3.15 -4.85 14.97
CA VAL A 110 3.95 -6.00 15.42
C VAL A 110 3.29 -7.33 15.03
N SER A 111 1.99 -7.49 15.28
CA SER A 111 1.28 -8.71 14.88
C SER A 111 1.24 -8.89 13.36
N ALA A 112 1.03 -7.82 12.61
CA ALA A 112 1.01 -7.86 11.15
C ALA A 112 2.37 -8.27 10.57
N VAL A 113 3.46 -7.63 11.01
CA VAL A 113 4.81 -7.97 10.53
C VAL A 113 5.22 -9.37 10.98
N ALA A 114 4.88 -9.78 12.20
CA ALA A 114 5.12 -11.14 12.68
C ALA A 114 4.37 -12.19 11.85
N MET A 115 3.12 -11.92 11.45
CA MET A 115 2.38 -12.78 10.51
C MET A 115 3.07 -12.88 9.17
N ILE A 116 3.56 -11.76 8.60
CA ILE A 116 4.29 -11.77 7.32
C ILE A 116 5.58 -12.60 7.46
N VAL A 117 6.35 -12.38 8.52
CA VAL A 117 7.57 -13.16 8.81
C VAL A 117 7.25 -14.65 8.90
N ALA A 118 6.25 -15.03 9.69
CA ALA A 118 5.86 -16.42 9.85
C ALA A 118 5.42 -17.07 8.53
N GLY A 119 4.58 -16.37 7.73
CA GLY A 119 4.12 -16.86 6.43
C GLY A 119 5.27 -17.04 5.45
N VAL A 120 6.19 -16.07 5.35
CA VAL A 120 7.35 -16.16 4.46
C VAL A 120 8.34 -17.24 4.92
N LEU A 121 8.62 -17.36 6.22
CA LEU A 121 9.48 -18.42 6.76
C LEU A 121 8.90 -19.81 6.50
N ALA A 122 7.62 -20.02 6.82
CA ALA A 122 6.97 -21.29 6.63
C ALA A 122 6.95 -21.70 5.13
N SER A 123 6.84 -20.72 4.22
CA SER A 123 6.83 -20.99 2.78
C SER A 123 8.15 -21.57 2.24
N MET A 124 9.26 -21.42 2.97
CA MET A 124 10.54 -22.02 2.54
C MET A 124 10.52 -23.57 2.64
N ALA A 125 9.64 -24.13 3.47
CA ALA A 125 9.47 -25.56 3.66
C ALA A 125 8.26 -26.14 2.88
N MET A 126 7.53 -25.31 2.12
CA MET A 126 6.36 -25.75 1.38
C MET A 126 6.71 -26.78 0.29
N THR A 127 5.77 -27.69 0.05
CA THR A 127 5.87 -28.71 -0.99
C THR A 127 4.60 -28.81 -1.84
N GLN A 128 3.50 -28.23 -1.37
CA GLN A 128 2.19 -28.32 -1.99
C GLN A 128 1.63 -26.92 -2.34
N VAL A 129 0.88 -26.82 -3.44
CA VAL A 129 0.27 -25.54 -3.89
C VAL A 129 -0.65 -24.93 -2.85
N TRP A 130 -1.45 -25.74 -2.13
CA TRP A 130 -2.35 -25.24 -1.10
C TRP A 130 -1.61 -24.57 0.07
N GLU A 131 -0.38 -25.00 0.38
CA GLU A 131 0.48 -24.34 1.39
C GLU A 131 0.87 -22.94 0.93
N LEU A 132 1.19 -22.77 -0.35
CA LEU A 132 1.44 -21.45 -0.93
C LEU A 132 0.22 -20.54 -0.78
N VAL A 133 -0.99 -21.06 -1.06
CA VAL A 133 -2.24 -20.30 -0.89
C VAL A 133 -2.47 -19.93 0.57
N ALA A 134 -2.27 -20.86 1.51
CA ALA A 134 -2.43 -20.62 2.93
C ALA A 134 -1.40 -19.59 3.46
N LEU A 135 -0.13 -19.75 3.11
CA LEU A 135 0.97 -18.96 3.65
C LEU A 135 1.05 -17.58 2.99
N TRP A 136 1.15 -17.53 1.66
CA TRP A 136 1.25 -16.26 0.93
C TRP A 136 -0.12 -15.63 0.68
N GLY A 137 -1.11 -16.43 0.31
CA GLY A 137 -2.44 -15.91 0.04
C GLY A 137 -3.10 -15.37 1.29
N ILE A 138 -3.23 -16.18 2.35
CA ILE A 138 -4.01 -15.83 3.53
C ILE A 138 -3.14 -15.11 4.57
N ILE A 139 -2.08 -15.72 5.07
CA ILE A 139 -1.32 -15.18 6.21
C ILE A 139 -0.61 -13.90 5.81
N VAL A 140 0.18 -13.90 4.73
CA VAL A 140 0.88 -12.71 4.25
C VAL A 140 -0.12 -11.66 3.74
N GLY A 141 -1.22 -12.09 3.09
CA GLY A 141 -2.29 -11.19 2.61
C GLY A 141 -2.94 -10.38 3.74
N ILE A 142 -3.33 -11.03 4.84
CA ILE A 142 -3.90 -10.35 6.01
C ILE A 142 -2.84 -9.43 6.65
N GLY A 143 -1.62 -9.94 6.88
CA GLY A 143 -0.55 -9.16 7.49
C GLY A 143 -0.24 -7.88 6.72
N THR A 144 -0.09 -7.98 5.40
CA THR A 144 0.18 -6.80 4.55
C THR A 144 -1.00 -5.82 4.51
N GLY A 145 -2.25 -6.32 4.52
CA GLY A 145 -3.45 -5.48 4.57
C GLY A 145 -3.54 -4.62 5.84
N MET A 146 -3.05 -5.13 6.97
CA MET A 146 -3.06 -4.40 8.25
C MET A 146 -2.05 -3.25 8.31
N VAL A 147 -0.96 -3.30 7.55
CA VAL A 147 0.10 -2.26 7.50
C VAL A 147 0.11 -1.46 6.21
N ALA A 148 -0.97 -1.53 5.42
CA ALA A 148 -1.15 -0.79 4.18
C ALA A 148 -1.13 0.75 4.37
N LEU A 149 -1.53 1.51 3.38
CA LEU A 149 -1.58 2.98 3.35
C LEU A 149 -2.18 3.65 4.60
N VAL A 150 -3.08 2.93 5.31
CA VAL A 150 -3.73 3.40 6.53
C VAL A 150 -2.72 3.66 7.66
N LEU A 151 -1.66 2.86 7.77
CA LEU A 151 -0.63 3.03 8.81
C LEU A 151 0.08 4.38 8.65
N GLY A 152 0.55 4.69 7.44
CA GLY A 152 1.23 5.96 7.15
C GLY A 152 0.36 7.18 7.44
N ALA A 153 -0.89 7.14 6.97
CA ALA A 153 -1.87 8.20 7.22
C ALA A 153 -2.17 8.37 8.74
N THR A 154 -2.26 7.27 9.48
CA THR A 154 -2.53 7.29 10.93
C THR A 154 -1.36 7.92 11.70
N ILE A 155 -0.13 7.55 11.39
CA ILE A 155 1.06 8.13 12.03
C ILE A 155 1.14 9.63 11.72
N ALA A 156 1.01 10.01 10.45
CA ALA A 156 1.05 11.42 10.05
C ALA A 156 -0.02 12.26 10.75
N THR A 157 -1.25 11.76 10.87
CA THR A 157 -2.34 12.51 11.50
C THR A 157 -2.22 12.58 13.02
N ARG A 158 -1.70 11.56 13.70
CA ARG A 158 -1.58 11.53 15.16
C ARG A 158 -0.37 12.30 15.67
N TRP A 159 0.74 12.27 14.94
CA TRP A 159 2.01 12.82 15.40
C TRP A 159 2.30 14.21 14.85
N PHE A 160 1.71 14.61 13.70
CA PHE A 160 2.06 15.84 13.02
C PHE A 160 0.81 16.67 12.67
N VAL A 161 0.76 17.91 13.17
CA VAL A 161 -0.18 18.95 12.72
C VAL A 161 0.50 19.77 11.64
N GLN A 162 1.70 20.28 11.94
CA GLN A 162 2.56 20.88 10.92
C GLN A 162 3.33 19.80 10.17
N ARG A 163 3.62 20.04 8.89
CA ARG A 163 4.34 19.11 7.98
C ARG A 163 3.66 17.75 7.76
N ARG A 164 2.37 17.64 8.06
CA ARG A 164 1.61 16.38 7.86
C ARG A 164 1.72 15.85 6.43
N GLY A 165 1.57 16.74 5.41
CA GLY A 165 1.70 16.37 4.00
C GLY A 165 3.07 15.81 3.65
N LEU A 166 4.15 16.42 4.19
CA LEU A 166 5.52 15.91 4.01
C LEU A 166 5.66 14.48 4.57
N VAL A 167 5.14 14.24 5.78
CA VAL A 167 5.23 12.92 6.42
C VAL A 167 4.41 11.88 5.65
N VAL A 168 3.18 12.23 5.21
CA VAL A 168 2.39 11.34 4.34
C VAL A 168 3.15 11.02 3.07
N GLY A 169 3.71 12.03 2.39
CA GLY A 169 4.50 11.84 1.18
C GLY A 169 5.71 10.93 1.38
N MET A 170 6.49 11.13 2.45
CA MET A 170 7.61 10.26 2.81
C MET A 170 7.17 8.81 3.04
N LEU A 171 6.10 8.59 3.81
CA LEU A 171 5.60 7.26 4.13
C LEU A 171 5.01 6.56 2.89
N THR A 172 4.34 7.29 2.02
CA THR A 172 3.84 6.74 0.75
C THR A 172 4.99 6.38 -0.19
N ALA A 173 6.04 7.21 -0.25
CA ALA A 173 7.23 6.95 -1.06
C ALA A 173 7.97 5.67 -0.64
N SER A 174 7.79 5.18 0.60
CA SER A 174 8.46 3.95 1.06
C SER A 174 8.12 2.72 0.21
N SER A 175 6.91 2.65 -0.36
CA SER A 175 6.49 1.54 -1.23
C SER A 175 7.21 1.57 -2.57
N ALA A 176 7.33 2.75 -3.21
CA ALA A 176 8.08 2.91 -4.44
C ALA A 176 9.59 2.69 -4.23
N THR A 177 10.14 3.24 -3.14
CA THR A 177 11.53 3.01 -2.72
C THR A 177 11.81 1.54 -2.46
N GLY A 178 10.86 0.82 -1.85
CA GLY A 178 10.96 -0.62 -1.62
C GLY A 178 11.07 -1.40 -2.94
N GLN A 179 10.26 -1.08 -3.92
CA GLN A 179 10.34 -1.72 -5.24
C GLN A 179 11.67 -1.42 -5.93
N LEU A 180 12.10 -0.16 -5.92
CA LEU A 180 13.36 0.27 -6.53
C LEU A 180 14.57 -0.49 -5.98
N ILE A 181 14.64 -0.69 -4.68
CA ILE A 181 15.80 -1.29 -4.00
C ILE A 181 15.69 -2.81 -3.95
N PHE A 182 14.53 -3.34 -3.54
CA PHE A 182 14.41 -4.76 -3.20
C PHE A 182 14.23 -5.67 -4.42
N LEU A 183 13.48 -5.26 -5.44
CA LEU A 183 13.19 -6.17 -6.56
C LEU A 183 14.43 -6.60 -7.33
N PRO A 184 15.37 -5.71 -7.75
CA PRO A 184 16.60 -6.13 -8.40
C PRO A 184 17.47 -7.01 -7.49
N LEU A 185 17.53 -6.69 -6.19
CA LEU A 185 18.32 -7.45 -5.22
C LEU A 185 17.71 -8.85 -4.99
N ILE A 186 16.39 -8.96 -4.83
CA ILE A 186 15.68 -10.24 -4.72
C ILE A 186 15.90 -11.07 -5.99
N ALA A 187 15.81 -10.46 -7.19
CA ALA A 187 16.05 -11.13 -8.45
C ALA A 187 17.49 -11.67 -8.55
N LYS A 188 18.47 -10.84 -8.16
CA LYS A 188 19.88 -11.27 -8.14
C LYS A 188 20.13 -12.38 -7.16
N LEU A 189 19.65 -12.28 -5.91
CA LEU A 189 19.78 -13.36 -4.92
C LEU A 189 19.10 -14.64 -5.38
N THR A 190 17.92 -14.52 -6.03
CA THR A 190 17.20 -15.66 -6.57
C THR A 190 18.00 -16.35 -7.69
N GLN A 191 18.63 -15.58 -8.57
CA GLN A 191 19.43 -16.07 -9.67
C GLN A 191 20.72 -16.75 -9.17
N ASP A 192 21.42 -16.14 -8.23
CA ASP A 192 22.75 -16.58 -7.78
C ASP A 192 22.66 -17.72 -6.73
N HIS A 193 21.65 -17.70 -5.83
CA HIS A 193 21.59 -18.57 -4.66
C HIS A 193 20.21 -19.27 -4.48
N GLY A 194 19.30 -19.09 -5.43
CA GLY A 194 17.94 -19.64 -5.37
C GLY A 194 16.95 -18.79 -4.57
N TRP A 195 15.67 -19.02 -4.80
CA TRP A 195 14.57 -18.22 -4.25
C TRP A 195 14.47 -18.26 -2.72
N ARG A 196 14.87 -19.36 -2.07
CA ARG A 196 14.89 -19.46 -0.61
C ARG A 196 15.85 -18.46 0.02
N SER A 197 17.03 -18.27 -0.58
CA SER A 197 18.02 -17.30 -0.12
C SER A 197 17.50 -15.87 -0.25
N ALA A 198 16.76 -15.56 -1.31
CA ALA A 198 16.09 -14.28 -1.48
C ALA A 198 15.01 -14.06 -0.40
N LEU A 199 14.26 -15.10 -0.03
CA LEU A 199 13.27 -15.01 1.06
C LEU A 199 13.92 -14.86 2.44
N VAL A 200 15.08 -15.48 2.68
CA VAL A 200 15.86 -15.24 3.93
C VAL A 200 16.21 -13.77 4.05
N PHE A 201 16.64 -13.13 2.97
CA PHE A 201 16.90 -11.69 2.96
C PHE A 201 15.64 -10.87 3.30
N VAL A 202 14.50 -11.18 2.67
CA VAL A 202 13.21 -10.50 2.96
C VAL A 202 12.82 -10.67 4.43
N VAL A 203 12.96 -11.88 4.98
CA VAL A 203 12.70 -12.15 6.41
C VAL A 203 13.65 -11.36 7.31
N ALA A 204 14.94 -11.30 7.00
CA ALA A 204 15.90 -10.52 7.77
C ALA A 204 15.51 -9.04 7.85
N MET A 205 15.10 -8.44 6.73
CA MET A 205 14.63 -7.05 6.68
C MET A 205 13.33 -6.86 7.47
N LEU A 206 12.39 -7.80 7.39
CA LEU A 206 11.16 -7.77 8.19
C LEU A 206 11.44 -7.92 9.69
N LEU A 207 12.39 -8.76 10.09
CA LEU A 207 12.79 -8.92 11.48
C LEU A 207 13.45 -7.65 12.04
N VAL A 208 14.28 -6.96 11.24
CA VAL A 208 14.83 -5.65 11.60
C VAL A 208 13.71 -4.64 11.80
N ALA A 209 12.76 -4.58 10.84
CA ALA A 209 11.60 -3.69 10.95
C ALA A 209 10.72 -4.02 12.17
N LEU A 210 10.50 -5.31 12.45
CA LEU A 210 9.78 -5.80 13.62
C LEU A 210 10.46 -5.39 14.92
N PHE A 211 11.77 -5.58 15.01
CA PHE A 211 12.55 -5.20 16.18
C PHE A 211 12.48 -3.68 16.42
N VAL A 212 12.69 -2.88 15.38
CA VAL A 212 12.57 -1.41 15.47
C VAL A 212 11.16 -1.00 15.88
N ALA A 213 10.13 -1.61 15.29
CA ALA A 213 8.75 -1.34 15.65
C ALA A 213 8.46 -1.66 17.13
N LEU A 214 8.94 -2.79 17.63
CA LEU A 214 8.81 -3.19 19.04
C LEU A 214 9.48 -2.18 19.98
N MET A 215 10.65 -1.67 19.62
CA MET A 215 11.42 -0.78 20.49
C MET A 215 10.90 0.66 20.47
N VAL A 216 10.49 1.15 19.30
CA VAL A 216 10.34 2.59 19.04
C VAL A 216 8.88 3.00 18.85
N LEU A 217 8.03 2.18 18.21
CA LEU A 217 6.67 2.62 17.91
C LEU A 217 5.86 2.89 19.18
N ARG A 218 5.14 4.03 19.13
CA ARG A 218 4.14 4.45 20.13
C ARG A 218 2.89 4.92 19.41
N ASP A 219 1.77 4.82 20.07
CA ASP A 219 0.48 5.11 19.45
C ASP A 219 0.25 6.60 19.26
N ARG A 220 0.67 7.40 20.23
CA ARG A 220 0.43 8.83 20.27
C ARG A 220 1.60 9.58 20.91
N PRO A 221 1.77 10.87 20.61
CA PRO A 221 2.74 11.73 21.29
C PRO A 221 2.55 11.75 22.81
N ALA A 222 1.30 11.73 23.27
CA ALA A 222 0.97 11.72 24.69
C ALA A 222 1.57 10.52 25.46
N ASP A 223 1.79 9.37 24.80
CA ASP A 223 2.37 8.17 25.41
C ASP A 223 3.84 8.38 25.86
N VAL A 224 4.50 9.39 25.30
CA VAL A 224 5.87 9.81 25.63
C VAL A 224 5.90 11.24 26.21
N GLY A 225 4.75 11.77 26.62
CA GLY A 225 4.63 13.08 27.25
C GLY A 225 4.81 14.28 26.32
N LEU A 226 4.59 14.09 25.00
CA LEU A 226 4.76 15.12 23.98
C LEU A 226 3.40 15.57 23.42
N ALA A 227 3.34 16.81 22.92
CA ALA A 227 2.26 17.29 22.06
C ALA A 227 2.54 16.89 20.59
N PRO A 228 1.52 16.85 19.70
CA PRO A 228 1.72 16.71 18.26
C PRO A 228 2.64 17.81 17.71
N PHE A 229 3.45 17.48 16.68
CA PHE A 229 4.38 18.44 16.09
C PHE A 229 3.64 19.65 15.52
N GLY A 230 3.96 20.84 16.06
CA GLY A 230 3.30 22.10 15.72
C GLY A 230 2.19 22.51 16.69
N GLU A 231 1.89 21.73 17.73
CA GLU A 231 0.99 22.09 18.82
C GLU A 231 1.73 22.23 20.15
N ARG A 232 1.14 23.03 21.06
CA ARG A 232 1.71 23.26 22.42
C ARG A 232 1.02 22.42 23.49
N ALA A 233 -0.21 21.98 23.24
CA ALA A 233 -1.01 21.24 24.21
C ALA A 233 -0.96 19.72 23.92
N ILE A 234 -0.78 18.93 24.97
CA ILE A 234 -0.92 17.48 24.91
C ILE A 234 -2.41 17.16 24.74
N GLN A 235 -2.79 16.60 23.61
CA GLN A 235 -4.17 16.20 23.37
C GLN A 235 -4.46 14.89 24.12
N PRO A 236 -5.50 14.85 24.97
CA PRO A 236 -5.93 13.60 25.59
C PRO A 236 -6.40 12.62 24.50
N ALA A 237 -6.16 11.33 24.72
CA ALA A 237 -6.68 10.31 23.83
C ALA A 237 -8.22 10.45 23.73
N PRO A 238 -8.82 10.51 22.54
CA PRO A 238 -10.27 10.55 22.42
C PRO A 238 -10.85 9.34 23.13
N LYS A 239 -11.82 9.55 24.00
CA LYS A 239 -12.62 8.47 24.61
C LYS A 239 -13.44 7.86 23.49
N GLN A 240 -12.93 6.81 22.87
CA GLN A 240 -13.70 6.05 21.90
C GLN A 240 -14.39 4.91 22.65
N ASP A 241 -15.72 4.91 22.62
CA ASP A 241 -16.52 3.77 23.10
C ASP A 241 -16.41 2.64 22.06
N LEU A 242 -15.33 1.85 22.21
CA LEU A 242 -14.88 0.90 21.19
C LEU A 242 -15.48 -0.49 21.46
N ARG A 243 -16.78 -0.63 21.38
CA ARG A 243 -17.37 -1.96 21.20
C ARG A 243 -16.86 -2.50 19.86
N LEU A 244 -16.28 -3.69 19.87
CA LEU A 244 -15.73 -4.33 18.67
C LEU A 244 -16.75 -4.35 17.51
N THR A 245 -18.01 -4.58 17.83
CA THR A 245 -19.13 -4.57 16.89
C THR A 245 -19.36 -3.21 16.22
N ALA A 246 -19.33 -2.12 16.98
CA ALA A 246 -19.52 -0.77 16.43
C ALA A 246 -18.35 -0.36 15.52
N MET A 247 -17.15 -0.77 15.87
CA MET A 247 -15.93 -0.52 15.15
C MET A 247 -15.87 -1.28 13.81
N MET A 248 -16.22 -2.57 13.82
CA MET A 248 -16.30 -3.37 12.59
C MET A 248 -17.46 -2.95 11.70
N ALA A 249 -18.53 -2.39 12.28
CA ALA A 249 -19.66 -1.86 11.52
C ALA A 249 -19.35 -0.54 10.80
N SER A 250 -18.39 0.27 11.26
CA SER A 250 -18.10 1.59 10.67
C SER A 250 -17.72 1.52 9.18
N PRO A 251 -16.76 0.67 8.73
CA PRO A 251 -16.47 0.53 7.31
C PRO A 251 -17.67 0.03 6.50
N LEU A 252 -18.45 -0.92 7.05
CA LEU A 252 -19.64 -1.46 6.38
C LEU A 252 -20.74 -0.42 6.22
N ARG A 253 -20.97 0.43 7.24
CA ARG A 253 -21.91 1.55 7.13
C ARG A 253 -21.46 2.56 6.07
N ALA A 254 -20.16 2.85 5.99
CA ALA A 254 -19.63 3.72 4.95
C ALA A 254 -19.90 3.17 3.54
N LEU A 255 -19.69 1.85 3.34
CA LEU A 255 -20.02 1.17 2.08
C LEU A 255 -21.53 1.25 1.79
N TYR A 256 -22.34 0.95 2.80
CA TYR A 256 -23.80 0.98 2.64
C TYR A 256 -24.29 2.39 2.26
N ALA A 257 -23.74 3.44 2.86
CA ALA A 257 -24.08 4.82 2.52
C ALA A 257 -23.59 5.19 1.11
N ALA A 258 -22.40 4.74 0.70
CA ALA A 258 -21.82 5.06 -0.60
C ALA A 258 -22.48 4.31 -1.77
N ARG A 259 -23.11 3.13 -1.53
CA ARG A 259 -23.64 2.25 -2.57
C ARG A 259 -24.72 2.89 -3.45
N ALA A 260 -25.46 3.88 -2.96
CA ALA A 260 -26.47 4.61 -3.70
C ALA A 260 -25.90 5.64 -4.70
N SER A 261 -24.61 5.97 -4.56
CA SER A 261 -23.94 6.97 -5.40
C SER A 261 -23.42 6.37 -6.69
N ARG A 262 -23.86 6.94 -7.83
CA ARG A 262 -23.29 6.59 -9.15
C ARG A 262 -21.80 6.90 -9.21
N THR A 263 -21.37 8.02 -8.61
CA THR A 263 -19.96 8.43 -8.57
C THR A 263 -19.11 7.40 -7.84
N PHE A 264 -19.61 6.83 -6.74
CA PHE A 264 -18.91 5.74 -6.03
C PHE A 264 -18.63 4.56 -6.96
N TRP A 265 -19.63 4.08 -7.68
CA TRP A 265 -19.47 2.92 -8.56
C TRP A 265 -18.58 3.19 -9.77
N VAL A 266 -18.59 4.41 -10.30
CA VAL A 266 -17.67 4.80 -11.38
C VAL A 266 -16.22 4.81 -10.84
N LEU A 267 -15.96 5.44 -9.69
CA LEU A 267 -14.63 5.43 -9.08
C LEU A 267 -14.20 4.02 -8.67
N PHE A 268 -15.12 3.21 -8.14
CA PHE A 268 -14.89 1.81 -7.81
C PHE A 268 -14.48 1.00 -9.05
N ALA A 269 -15.23 1.09 -10.14
CA ALA A 269 -14.96 0.37 -11.37
C ALA A 269 -13.67 0.82 -12.05
N THR A 270 -13.41 2.13 -12.12
CA THR A 270 -12.18 2.65 -12.74
C THR A 270 -10.96 2.33 -11.91
N PHE A 271 -11.07 2.37 -10.58
CA PHE A 271 -9.96 2.00 -9.70
C PHE A 271 -9.74 0.48 -9.63
N TYR A 272 -10.78 -0.34 -9.86
CA TYR A 272 -10.64 -1.77 -10.14
C TYR A 272 -9.76 -2.01 -11.38
N VAL A 273 -10.02 -1.29 -12.48
CA VAL A 273 -9.23 -1.37 -13.71
C VAL A 273 -7.78 -0.88 -13.47
N CYS A 274 -7.58 0.13 -12.60
CA CYS A 274 -6.25 0.54 -12.18
C CYS A 274 -5.46 -0.62 -11.57
N GLY A 275 -6.03 -1.30 -10.58
CA GLY A 275 -5.39 -2.46 -9.95
C GLY A 275 -5.15 -3.61 -10.91
N LEU A 276 -6.11 -3.87 -11.79
CA LEU A 276 -6.02 -4.89 -12.82
C LEU A 276 -4.80 -4.65 -13.72
N SER A 277 -4.61 -3.43 -14.19
CA SER A 277 -3.53 -3.07 -15.11
C SER A 277 -2.17 -2.92 -14.42
N THR A 278 -2.11 -2.49 -13.17
CA THR A 278 -0.85 -2.22 -12.44
C THR A 278 -0.40 -3.42 -11.59
N ASN A 279 -0.89 -3.53 -10.36
CA ASN A 279 -0.40 -4.51 -9.39
C ASN A 279 -0.68 -5.95 -9.81
N GLY A 280 -1.85 -6.20 -10.43
CA GLY A 280 -2.24 -7.55 -10.83
C GLY A 280 -1.45 -8.07 -12.02
N LEU A 281 -1.35 -7.27 -13.08
CA LEU A 281 -0.69 -7.67 -14.32
C LEU A 281 0.82 -7.37 -14.27
N ILE A 282 1.18 -6.09 -14.28
CA ILE A 282 2.58 -5.70 -14.47
C ILE A 282 3.41 -6.03 -13.22
N GLN A 283 3.04 -5.61 -12.04
CA GLN A 283 3.85 -5.89 -10.84
C GLN A 283 4.01 -7.39 -10.57
N THR A 284 2.96 -8.17 -10.81
CA THR A 284 2.96 -9.61 -10.49
C THR A 284 3.67 -10.44 -11.56
N HIS A 285 3.44 -10.16 -12.85
CA HIS A 285 3.88 -11.03 -13.94
C HIS A 285 5.00 -10.46 -14.81
N TRP A 286 5.46 -9.23 -14.57
CA TRP A 286 6.46 -8.56 -15.40
C TRP A 286 7.73 -9.36 -15.61
N VAL A 287 8.30 -9.91 -14.54
CA VAL A 287 9.55 -10.67 -14.61
C VAL A 287 9.35 -11.95 -15.45
N SER A 288 8.21 -12.63 -15.25
CA SER A 288 7.87 -13.82 -16.04
C SER A 288 7.56 -13.47 -17.49
N LEU A 289 6.81 -12.39 -17.74
CA LEU A 289 6.54 -11.87 -19.08
C LEU A 289 7.85 -11.55 -19.84
N CYS A 290 8.76 -10.81 -19.23
CA CYS A 290 10.07 -10.51 -19.80
C CYS A 290 10.89 -11.80 -20.06
N GLY A 291 10.78 -12.78 -19.16
CA GLY A 291 11.44 -14.07 -19.30
C GLY A 291 10.98 -14.87 -20.53
N ASP A 292 9.71 -14.76 -20.93
CA ASP A 292 9.17 -15.37 -22.16
C ASP A 292 9.82 -14.79 -23.43
N TYR A 293 10.39 -13.59 -23.35
CA TYR A 293 11.14 -12.92 -24.43
C TYR A 293 12.66 -12.99 -24.22
N GLY A 294 13.15 -13.88 -23.35
CA GLY A 294 14.58 -14.12 -23.12
C GLY A 294 15.29 -13.07 -22.28
N ILE A 295 14.56 -12.16 -21.62
CA ILE A 295 15.15 -11.12 -20.77
C ILE A 295 15.47 -11.71 -19.40
N ALA A 296 16.72 -11.51 -18.94
CA ALA A 296 17.16 -12.00 -17.64
C ALA A 296 16.35 -11.39 -16.49
N PRO A 297 16.04 -12.18 -15.44
CA PRO A 297 15.19 -11.72 -14.31
C PRO A 297 15.69 -10.44 -13.63
N VAL A 298 17.01 -10.25 -13.50
CA VAL A 298 17.62 -9.04 -12.92
C VAL A 298 17.35 -7.81 -13.79
N ALA A 299 17.45 -7.94 -15.13
CA ALA A 299 17.18 -6.85 -16.06
C ALA A 299 15.67 -6.48 -16.04
N ALA A 300 14.79 -7.49 -16.02
CA ALA A 300 13.35 -7.29 -15.90
C ALA A 300 12.97 -6.60 -14.57
N ALA A 301 13.54 -7.05 -13.45
CA ALA A 301 13.36 -6.41 -12.14
C ALA A 301 13.92 -4.99 -12.11
N GLY A 302 15.04 -4.74 -12.81
CA GLY A 302 15.61 -3.41 -13.01
C GLY A 302 14.66 -2.47 -13.76
N ALA A 303 14.02 -2.95 -14.84
CA ALA A 303 13.00 -2.18 -15.56
C ALA A 303 11.80 -1.83 -14.67
N LEU A 304 11.35 -2.78 -13.81
CA LEU A 304 10.28 -2.52 -12.84
C LEU A 304 10.71 -1.49 -11.78
N ALA A 305 11.98 -1.50 -11.38
CA ALA A 305 12.54 -0.48 -10.51
C ALA A 305 12.55 0.91 -11.18
N VAL A 306 12.87 1.00 -12.46
CA VAL A 306 12.79 2.25 -13.25
C VAL A 306 11.33 2.74 -13.31
N ILE A 307 10.36 1.86 -13.55
CA ILE A 307 8.94 2.19 -13.45
C ILE A 307 8.64 2.85 -12.09
N GLY A 308 9.11 2.27 -10.98
CA GLY A 308 8.93 2.83 -9.63
C GLY A 308 9.59 4.20 -9.44
N ALA A 309 10.74 4.46 -10.04
CA ALA A 309 11.40 5.76 -10.00
C ALA A 309 10.59 6.85 -10.73
N PHE A 310 10.06 6.53 -11.90
CA PHE A 310 9.21 7.46 -12.65
C PHE A 310 7.82 7.62 -12.03
N ASP A 311 7.29 6.59 -11.36
CA ASP A 311 6.05 6.67 -10.55
C ASP A 311 6.15 7.75 -9.47
N PHE A 312 7.29 7.84 -8.78
CA PHE A 312 7.49 8.88 -7.79
C PHE A 312 7.34 10.30 -8.40
N VAL A 313 7.93 10.53 -9.57
CA VAL A 313 7.80 11.80 -10.30
C VAL A 313 6.37 12.02 -10.78
N GLY A 314 5.77 11.01 -11.39
CA GLY A 314 4.41 11.05 -11.94
C GLY A 314 3.36 11.32 -10.89
N THR A 315 3.47 10.67 -9.73
CA THR A 315 2.53 10.85 -8.61
C THR A 315 2.60 12.26 -8.02
N ILE A 316 3.79 12.84 -7.84
CA ILE A 316 3.94 14.23 -7.38
C ILE A 316 3.34 15.20 -8.41
N LEU A 317 3.67 15.01 -9.69
CA LEU A 317 3.13 15.83 -10.78
C LEU A 317 1.60 15.73 -10.85
N SER A 318 1.05 14.52 -10.74
CA SER A 318 -0.40 14.30 -10.70
C SER A 318 -1.07 15.00 -9.53
N GLY A 319 -0.48 14.99 -8.35
CA GLY A 319 -0.97 15.75 -7.20
C GLY A 319 -1.06 17.24 -7.49
N TRP A 320 0.00 17.81 -8.07
CA TRP A 320 0.06 19.21 -8.47
C TRP A 320 -0.96 19.57 -9.57
N LEU A 321 -1.14 18.69 -10.57
CA LEU A 321 -2.15 18.84 -11.62
C LEU A 321 -3.57 18.73 -11.07
N SER A 322 -3.80 17.79 -10.14
CA SER A 322 -5.10 17.58 -9.49
C SER A 322 -5.60 18.80 -8.72
N ASP A 323 -4.69 19.66 -8.24
CA ASP A 323 -5.05 20.91 -7.58
C ASP A 323 -5.50 22.01 -8.57
N ARG A 324 -5.17 21.90 -9.85
CA ARG A 324 -5.33 22.96 -10.87
C ARG A 324 -6.32 22.64 -11.97
N TYR A 325 -6.48 21.35 -12.27
CA TYR A 325 -7.28 20.89 -13.40
C TYR A 325 -8.45 20.01 -12.96
N ASP A 326 -9.42 19.83 -13.83
CA ASP A 326 -10.55 18.92 -13.60
C ASP A 326 -10.07 17.47 -13.51
N ASN A 327 -10.27 16.88 -12.35
CA ASN A 327 -9.77 15.54 -12.01
C ASN A 327 -10.34 14.42 -12.90
N ARG A 328 -11.51 14.64 -13.53
CA ARG A 328 -12.10 13.67 -14.47
C ARG A 328 -11.30 13.63 -15.77
N TRP A 329 -10.84 14.78 -16.29
CA TRP A 329 -9.98 14.84 -17.47
C TRP A 329 -8.58 14.29 -17.19
N LEU A 330 -8.04 14.50 -16.00
CA LEU A 330 -6.77 13.88 -15.58
C LEU A 330 -6.89 12.36 -15.58
N LEU A 331 -7.93 11.81 -14.96
CA LEU A 331 -8.18 10.36 -14.97
C LEU A 331 -8.42 9.82 -16.37
N PHE A 332 -9.16 10.54 -17.22
CA PHE A 332 -9.37 10.18 -18.63
C PHE A 332 -8.02 10.03 -19.35
N MET A 333 -7.13 11.00 -19.20
CA MET A 333 -5.80 10.96 -19.82
C MET A 333 -4.97 9.80 -19.28
N TYR A 334 -4.91 9.65 -17.96
CA TYR A 334 -4.11 8.58 -17.32
C TYR A 334 -4.60 7.20 -17.75
N TYR A 335 -5.88 6.89 -17.62
CA TYR A 335 -6.40 5.59 -18.05
C TYR A 335 -6.25 5.37 -19.56
N GLY A 336 -6.47 6.40 -20.38
CA GLY A 336 -6.32 6.33 -21.83
C GLY A 336 -4.89 6.02 -22.25
N LEU A 337 -3.91 6.77 -21.73
CA LEU A 337 -2.48 6.59 -22.03
C LEU A 337 -1.98 5.24 -21.53
N ARG A 338 -2.40 4.82 -20.34
CA ARG A 338 -2.08 3.50 -19.77
C ARG A 338 -2.61 2.38 -20.66
N GLY A 339 -3.87 2.48 -21.09
CA GLY A 339 -4.48 1.49 -21.98
C GLY A 339 -3.74 1.37 -23.30
N LEU A 340 -3.41 2.50 -23.93
CA LEU A 340 -2.65 2.52 -25.16
C LEU A 340 -1.23 1.96 -24.98
N SER A 341 -0.55 2.26 -23.88
CA SER A 341 0.79 1.73 -23.60
C SER A 341 0.80 0.20 -23.42
N LEU A 342 -0.22 -0.36 -22.76
CA LEU A 342 -0.36 -1.81 -22.61
C LEU A 342 -0.66 -2.51 -23.94
N ILE A 343 -1.52 -1.91 -24.77
CA ILE A 343 -1.82 -2.42 -26.11
C ILE A 343 -0.58 -2.33 -27.02
N ALA A 344 0.21 -1.27 -26.88
CA ALA A 344 1.40 -1.05 -27.67
C ALA A 344 2.61 -1.90 -27.24
N LEU A 345 2.67 -2.33 -25.97
CA LEU A 345 3.82 -3.06 -25.42
C LEU A 345 4.25 -4.29 -26.25
N PRO A 346 3.35 -5.16 -26.74
CA PRO A 346 3.75 -6.31 -27.56
C PRO A 346 4.45 -5.94 -28.87
N PHE A 347 4.22 -4.73 -29.40
CA PHE A 347 4.82 -4.24 -30.63
C PHE A 347 6.18 -3.59 -30.45
N THR A 348 6.71 -3.57 -29.22
CA THR A 348 8.06 -3.02 -28.94
C THR A 348 9.17 -4.05 -29.11
N ASP A 349 8.85 -5.27 -29.53
CA ASP A 349 9.76 -6.41 -29.65
C ASP A 349 10.55 -6.72 -28.36
N PHE A 350 10.10 -6.18 -27.24
CA PHE A 350 10.76 -6.24 -25.93
C PHE A 350 12.24 -5.84 -25.99
N SER A 351 12.60 -4.97 -26.94
CA SER A 351 13.94 -4.39 -27.05
C SER A 351 14.25 -3.49 -25.85
N VAL A 352 15.54 -3.31 -25.56
CA VAL A 352 15.98 -2.41 -24.45
C VAL A 352 15.40 -1.01 -24.61
N VAL A 353 15.33 -0.48 -25.82
CA VAL A 353 14.76 0.85 -26.11
C VAL A 353 13.26 0.85 -25.87
N GLY A 354 12.54 -0.14 -26.40
CA GLY A 354 11.08 -0.28 -26.25
C GLY A 354 10.68 -0.42 -24.78
N LEU A 355 11.39 -1.29 -24.04
CA LEU A 355 11.13 -1.47 -22.61
C LEU A 355 11.49 -0.24 -21.78
N SER A 356 12.56 0.47 -22.11
CA SER A 356 12.93 1.72 -21.43
C SER A 356 11.87 2.80 -21.67
N ALA A 357 11.41 2.96 -22.90
CA ALA A 357 10.32 3.88 -23.23
C ALA A 357 9.02 3.50 -22.48
N PHE A 358 8.66 2.22 -22.48
CA PHE A 358 7.52 1.74 -21.71
C PHE A 358 7.68 2.03 -20.22
N ALA A 359 8.85 1.73 -19.62
CA ALA A 359 9.11 1.92 -18.20
C ALA A 359 8.96 3.39 -17.77
N VAL A 360 9.46 4.33 -18.58
CA VAL A 360 9.31 5.77 -18.35
C VAL A 360 7.83 6.17 -18.41
N PHE A 361 7.18 5.84 -19.52
CA PHE A 361 5.80 6.25 -19.80
C PHE A 361 4.81 5.65 -18.81
N TYR A 362 4.91 4.35 -18.61
CA TYR A 362 4.05 3.60 -17.71
C TYR A 362 4.32 3.95 -16.23
N GLY A 363 5.58 4.22 -15.89
CA GLY A 363 5.96 4.67 -14.55
C GLY A 363 5.36 6.01 -14.19
N LEU A 364 5.44 7.01 -15.07
CA LEU A 364 4.83 8.33 -14.84
C LEU A 364 3.32 8.26 -14.57
N ASP A 365 2.66 7.20 -15.03
CA ASP A 365 1.23 6.98 -14.86
C ASP A 365 0.87 5.97 -13.76
N TRP A 366 1.81 5.21 -13.21
CA TRP A 366 1.55 4.05 -12.33
C TRP A 366 0.57 4.36 -11.19
N VAL A 367 0.88 5.33 -10.33
CA VAL A 367 0.04 5.76 -9.20
C VAL A 367 -0.61 7.13 -9.47
N ALA A 368 -0.37 7.73 -10.63
CA ALA A 368 -0.87 9.06 -10.97
C ALA A 368 -2.42 9.18 -10.90
N THR A 369 -3.13 8.07 -10.99
CA THR A 369 -4.59 8.03 -10.83
C THR A 369 -5.07 8.21 -9.38
N VAL A 370 -4.19 8.04 -8.37
CA VAL A 370 -4.58 8.10 -6.95
C VAL A 370 -4.94 9.53 -6.50
N PRO A 371 -4.12 10.57 -6.71
CA PRO A 371 -4.46 11.92 -6.26
C PRO A 371 -5.81 12.43 -6.78
N PRO A 372 -6.13 12.36 -8.08
CA PRO A 372 -7.42 12.81 -8.56
C PRO A 372 -8.59 11.94 -8.07
N THR A 373 -8.40 10.63 -7.86
CA THR A 373 -9.43 9.75 -7.31
C THR A 373 -9.75 10.11 -5.85
N VAL A 374 -8.72 10.33 -5.02
CA VAL A 374 -8.88 10.78 -3.62
C VAL A 374 -9.60 12.12 -3.57
N ARG A 375 -9.23 13.05 -4.44
CA ARG A 375 -9.83 14.39 -4.48
C ARG A 375 -11.29 14.33 -4.91
N LEU A 376 -11.63 13.63 -5.97
CA LEU A 376 -13.03 13.41 -6.39
C LEU A 376 -13.84 12.74 -5.28
N THR A 377 -13.25 11.79 -4.56
CA THR A 377 -13.91 11.16 -3.41
C THR A 377 -14.19 12.19 -2.32
N ALA A 378 -13.23 13.04 -1.97
CA ALA A 378 -13.40 14.07 -0.95
C ALA A 378 -14.42 15.16 -1.36
N GLU A 379 -14.41 15.58 -2.62
CA GLU A 379 -15.36 16.55 -3.18
C GLU A 379 -16.81 16.02 -3.16
N ARG A 380 -17.01 14.73 -3.42
CA ARG A 380 -18.35 14.12 -3.52
C ARG A 380 -18.92 13.65 -2.20
N PHE A 381 -18.11 13.07 -1.34
CA PHE A 381 -18.57 12.44 -0.10
C PHE A 381 -18.28 13.28 1.15
N GLY A 382 -17.55 14.41 1.00
CA GLY A 382 -17.11 15.26 2.10
C GLY A 382 -15.87 14.72 2.80
N ALA A 383 -15.06 15.60 3.39
CA ALA A 383 -13.76 15.28 3.98
C ALA A 383 -13.83 14.23 5.09
N GLU A 384 -14.90 14.26 5.91
CA GLU A 384 -15.07 13.31 7.03
C GLU A 384 -15.29 11.85 6.58
N ARG A 385 -16.01 11.65 5.47
CA ARG A 385 -16.36 10.32 4.94
C ARG A 385 -15.39 9.85 3.86
N ALA A 386 -14.59 10.76 3.31
CA ALA A 386 -13.69 10.48 2.19
C ALA A 386 -12.74 9.31 2.46
N ASN A 387 -12.14 9.25 3.64
CA ASN A 387 -11.16 8.22 3.98
C ASN A 387 -11.77 6.80 3.98
N LEU A 388 -12.95 6.62 4.57
CA LEU A 388 -13.63 5.32 4.60
C LEU A 388 -14.16 4.93 3.22
N THR A 389 -14.71 5.89 2.47
CA THR A 389 -15.20 5.67 1.10
C THR A 389 -14.03 5.33 0.17
N PHE A 390 -12.92 6.04 0.27
CA PHE A 390 -11.71 5.73 -0.50
C PHE A 390 -11.13 4.37 -0.12
N GLY A 391 -11.23 3.96 1.15
CA GLY A 391 -10.83 2.62 1.59
C GLY A 391 -11.54 1.52 0.76
N TRP A 392 -12.83 1.66 0.48
CA TRP A 392 -13.58 0.73 -0.37
C TRP A 392 -13.23 0.86 -1.85
N ILE A 393 -12.95 2.07 -2.35
CA ILE A 393 -12.43 2.27 -3.70
C ILE A 393 -11.05 1.59 -3.83
N PHE A 394 -10.21 1.68 -2.81
CA PHE A 394 -8.93 0.96 -2.76
C PHE A 394 -9.12 -0.57 -2.69
N THR A 395 -10.16 -1.05 -2.01
CA THR A 395 -10.56 -2.48 -2.06
C THR A 395 -10.84 -2.91 -3.49
N ALA A 396 -11.56 -2.09 -4.28
CA ALA A 396 -11.79 -2.38 -5.69
C ALA A 396 -10.49 -2.52 -6.48
N HIS A 397 -9.52 -1.62 -6.25
CA HIS A 397 -8.20 -1.71 -6.86
C HIS A 397 -7.53 -3.06 -6.58
N GLN A 398 -7.55 -3.50 -5.35
CA GLN A 398 -6.92 -4.78 -4.98
C GLN A 398 -7.70 -6.00 -5.51
N LEU A 399 -9.03 -5.91 -5.62
CA LEU A 399 -9.83 -6.96 -6.28
C LEU A 399 -9.54 -7.01 -7.79
N GLY A 400 -9.37 -5.86 -8.45
CA GLY A 400 -8.91 -5.79 -9.84
C GLY A 400 -7.50 -6.40 -10.00
N ALA A 401 -6.61 -6.07 -9.09
CA ALA A 401 -5.27 -6.66 -9.06
C ALA A 401 -5.32 -8.18 -8.85
N ALA A 402 -6.17 -8.68 -7.96
CA ALA A 402 -6.38 -10.11 -7.75
C ALA A 402 -6.91 -10.80 -9.01
N THR A 403 -7.88 -10.18 -9.68
CA THR A 403 -8.45 -10.71 -10.94
C THR A 403 -7.37 -10.81 -12.02
N ALA A 404 -6.54 -9.79 -12.20
CA ALA A 404 -5.49 -9.81 -13.21
C ALA A 404 -4.32 -10.73 -12.83
N ALA A 405 -3.96 -10.82 -11.55
CA ALA A 405 -2.93 -11.77 -11.10
C ALA A 405 -3.32 -13.21 -11.46
N PHE A 406 -4.57 -13.61 -11.19
CA PHE A 406 -5.08 -14.91 -11.59
C PHE A 406 -5.23 -15.02 -13.12
N GLY A 407 -5.90 -14.04 -13.76
CA GLY A 407 -6.22 -14.09 -15.19
C GLY A 407 -4.98 -14.10 -16.09
N ALA A 408 -3.91 -13.37 -15.71
CA ALA A 408 -2.64 -13.41 -16.43
C ALA A 408 -1.91 -14.74 -16.26
N GLY A 409 -1.93 -15.31 -15.04
CA GLY A 409 -1.41 -16.64 -14.80
C GLY A 409 -2.15 -17.73 -15.58
N PHE A 410 -3.49 -17.64 -15.63
CA PHE A 410 -4.33 -18.51 -16.45
C PHE A 410 -3.99 -18.36 -17.94
N SER A 411 -3.92 -17.10 -18.44
CA SER A 411 -3.54 -16.83 -19.84
C SER A 411 -2.21 -17.48 -20.20
N ARG A 412 -1.21 -17.36 -19.32
CA ARG A 412 0.11 -17.95 -19.55
C ARG A 412 0.08 -19.48 -19.55
N SER A 413 -0.73 -20.09 -18.68
CA SER A 413 -0.82 -21.56 -18.57
C SER A 413 -1.60 -22.18 -19.73
N ASP A 414 -2.72 -21.57 -20.15
CA ASP A 414 -3.62 -22.12 -21.17
C ASP A 414 -3.22 -21.74 -22.61
N PHE A 415 -2.80 -20.47 -22.80
CA PHE A 415 -2.46 -19.96 -24.14
C PHE A 415 -0.95 -19.85 -24.38
N ALA A 416 -0.13 -20.24 -23.40
CA ALA A 416 1.33 -20.11 -23.42
C ALA A 416 1.84 -18.66 -23.65
N THR A 417 1.01 -17.66 -23.35
CA THR A 417 1.32 -16.23 -23.56
C THR A 417 0.54 -15.32 -22.62
N TYR A 418 1.12 -14.15 -22.32
CA TYR A 418 0.47 -13.08 -21.56
C TYR A 418 -0.34 -12.10 -22.45
N LEU A 419 -0.28 -12.23 -23.78
CA LEU A 419 -0.92 -11.28 -24.71
C LEU A 419 -2.41 -11.06 -24.46
N PRO A 420 -3.25 -12.09 -24.20
CA PRO A 420 -4.66 -11.87 -23.89
C PRO A 420 -4.85 -10.99 -22.65
N ALA A 421 -4.05 -11.20 -21.61
CA ALA A 421 -4.14 -10.41 -20.37
C ALA A 421 -3.74 -8.94 -20.60
N LEU A 422 -2.69 -8.69 -21.42
CA LEU A 422 -2.28 -7.34 -21.80
C LEU A 422 -3.37 -6.59 -22.57
N TYR A 423 -3.96 -7.23 -23.58
CA TYR A 423 -5.02 -6.61 -24.38
C TYR A 423 -6.30 -6.37 -23.57
N VAL A 424 -6.72 -7.34 -22.74
CA VAL A 424 -7.88 -7.16 -21.85
C VAL A 424 -7.65 -5.99 -20.88
N ALA A 425 -6.46 -5.90 -20.25
CA ALA A 425 -6.14 -4.81 -19.36
C ALA A 425 -6.08 -3.45 -20.10
N GLY A 426 -5.47 -3.42 -21.29
CA GLY A 426 -5.37 -2.22 -22.12
C GLY A 426 -6.74 -1.70 -22.54
N VAL A 427 -7.60 -2.58 -23.08
CA VAL A 427 -8.97 -2.23 -23.49
C VAL A 427 -9.80 -1.79 -22.27
N ALA A 428 -9.70 -2.49 -21.13
CA ALA A 428 -10.38 -2.09 -19.90
C ALA A 428 -9.98 -0.69 -19.45
N CYS A 429 -8.69 -0.32 -19.55
CA CYS A 429 -8.21 1.03 -19.27
C CYS A 429 -8.83 2.08 -20.22
N VAL A 430 -8.91 1.81 -21.53
CA VAL A 430 -9.55 2.72 -22.48
C VAL A 430 -11.05 2.91 -22.16
N ILE A 431 -11.74 1.83 -21.79
CA ILE A 431 -13.14 1.90 -21.34
C ILE A 431 -13.24 2.71 -20.04
N ALA A 432 -12.35 2.49 -19.08
CA ALA A 432 -12.32 3.24 -17.84
C ALA A 432 -12.08 4.74 -18.05
N ALA A 433 -11.26 5.11 -19.02
CA ALA A 433 -11.06 6.50 -19.43
C ALA A 433 -12.40 7.16 -19.84
N GLY A 434 -13.17 6.53 -20.71
CA GLY A 434 -14.50 7.03 -21.09
C GLY A 434 -15.49 7.06 -19.92
N LEU A 435 -15.45 6.03 -19.06
CA LEU A 435 -16.35 5.91 -17.92
C LEU A 435 -16.17 7.04 -16.90
N VAL A 436 -14.94 7.48 -16.62
CA VAL A 436 -14.66 8.60 -15.71
C VAL A 436 -15.36 9.88 -16.12
N LEU A 437 -15.48 10.18 -17.41
CA LEU A 437 -16.14 11.38 -17.92
C LEU A 437 -17.66 11.41 -17.62
N THR A 438 -18.24 10.25 -17.26
CA THR A 438 -19.67 10.18 -16.86
C THR A 438 -19.92 10.69 -15.44
N ILE A 439 -18.88 10.98 -14.65
CA ILE A 439 -19.01 11.62 -13.34
C ILE A 439 -19.52 13.06 -13.55
N GLY A 440 -20.68 13.38 -12.99
CA GLY A 440 -21.31 14.70 -13.15
C GLY A 440 -20.44 15.86 -12.62
N ARG A 441 -20.69 17.08 -13.10
CA ARG A 441 -19.98 18.30 -12.65
C ARG A 441 -20.52 18.89 -11.35
N HIS A 442 -21.67 18.41 -10.83
CA HIS A 442 -22.34 19.02 -9.69
C HIS A 442 -21.73 18.59 -8.35
N PRO A 443 -21.57 19.54 -7.39
CA PRO A 443 -21.06 19.24 -6.07
C PRO A 443 -22.10 18.49 -5.21
N LYS A 444 -21.64 17.51 -4.46
CA LYS A 444 -22.31 16.75 -3.40
C LYS A 444 -23.57 15.99 -3.82
N GLU A 445 -23.43 14.70 -4.02
CA GLU A 445 -24.56 13.77 -3.96
C GLU A 445 -25.05 13.67 -2.51
N ALA A 446 -26.37 13.90 -2.29
CA ALA A 446 -26.97 13.65 -1.00
C ALA A 446 -26.88 12.14 -0.71
N LEU A 447 -26.09 11.78 0.28
CA LEU A 447 -26.00 10.41 0.78
C LEU A 447 -27.25 10.13 1.64
N ALA A 448 -27.81 8.92 1.51
CA ALA A 448 -28.85 8.47 2.42
C ALA A 448 -28.38 8.56 3.87
N PRO A 449 -29.24 8.93 4.83
CA PRO A 449 -28.88 8.89 6.25
C PRO A 449 -28.49 7.47 6.63
N ALA A 450 -27.37 7.33 7.36
CA ALA A 450 -26.79 6.06 7.79
C ALA A 450 -27.51 5.49 9.01
#